data_25c7f59c7c25708ceab9d7a9f1053a07
#
_entry.id   25c7f59c7c25708ceab9d7a9f1053a07
#
_cell.length_a   1.000
_cell.length_b   1.000
_cell.length_c   1.000
_cell.angle_alpha   90.00
_cell.angle_beta   90.00
_cell.angle_gamma   90.00
#
_symmetry.space_group_name_H-M   'P 1'
#
loop_
_entity.id
_entity.type
_entity.pdbx_description
1 polymer ?
#
loop_
_entity_poly.entity_id
_entity_poly.type
_entity_poly.pdbx_seq_one_letter_code
_entity_poly.pdbx_strand_id
1 'polypeptide(L)'
;MQKKVGTFDFPFTLNPYIGCEMGCAYCFVPQIVIKKSRKDFFHNVEIKGNIPALLEKELKKYSNLPQHLKRVQFGVTTELFQPKVLSYAKKNLGYDLIEKILDIFYNEDQNGNHWMLHILTKNHNIDRYTKQIAKMKHMVQVEFSIIHHDEIISRQYEKYTSSIKRRLDAIETLSQNGIFVRVMAMPFYGDLNDFSTLTGLVFSKGAQAFKNKLLNYYDWSSFDGTTLKDKLSRVTGKMNNNLAMFLIKSGGKMVRKSHVKVEMPKKRKRGEKFINWAIHPKLGLRKDFRRTCRFRLQKY
;
A
#
# COMPACT_ATOMS: atom_id res chain seq x y z
N MET A 1 -14.09 4.67 9.53
CA MET A 1 -12.95 3.77 9.23
C MET A 1 -13.34 2.31 9.48
N GLN A 2 -12.96 1.38 8.60
CA GLN A 2 -13.25 -0.04 8.80
C GLN A 2 -12.19 -0.68 9.71
N LYS A 3 -12.64 -1.31 10.77
CA LYS A 3 -11.81 -1.89 11.83
C LYS A 3 -11.07 -3.19 11.49
N LYS A 4 -11.33 -3.85 10.35
CA LYS A 4 -10.96 -5.27 10.17
C LYS A 4 -10.22 -5.65 8.88
N VAL A 5 -9.93 -4.78 7.97
CA VAL A 5 -9.40 -5.17 6.64
C VAL A 5 -8.02 -4.56 6.38
N GLY A 6 -7.29 -4.27 7.41
CA GLY A 6 -5.91 -3.85 7.25
C GLY A 6 -4.99 -5.05 7.07
N THR A 7 -3.87 -4.83 6.45
CA THR A 7 -2.72 -5.65 6.70
C THR A 7 -2.39 -5.52 8.18
N PHE A 8 -1.80 -6.55 8.74
CA PHE A 8 -1.64 -6.81 10.17
C PHE A 8 -1.05 -5.68 11.04
N ASP A 9 -0.52 -4.65 10.39
CA ASP A 9 0.14 -3.54 11.05
C ASP A 9 -0.77 -2.33 11.27
N PHE A 10 -1.96 -2.33 10.64
CA PHE A 10 -2.87 -1.20 10.69
C PHE A 10 -4.26 -1.64 11.14
N PRO A 11 -4.72 -1.20 12.33
CA PRO A 11 -6.04 -1.58 12.84
C PRO A 11 -7.19 -0.93 12.07
N PHE A 12 -6.90 0.15 11.34
CA PHE A 12 -7.89 0.89 10.58
C PHE A 12 -7.54 0.94 9.11
N THR A 13 -8.57 0.93 8.25
CA THR A 13 -8.45 1.20 6.82
C THR A 13 -9.39 2.31 6.41
N LEU A 14 -8.94 3.12 5.47
CA LEU A 14 -9.73 4.19 4.87
C LEU A 14 -9.72 4.03 3.35
N ASN A 15 -10.90 3.84 2.76
CA ASN A 15 -11.08 3.70 1.32
C ASN A 15 -12.25 4.58 0.89
N PRO A 16 -12.00 5.74 0.26
CA PRO A 16 -13.04 6.69 -0.12
C PRO A 16 -13.88 6.24 -1.31
N TYR A 17 -13.43 5.18 -1.98
CA TYR A 17 -14.11 4.64 -3.16
C TYR A 17 -14.41 3.14 -2.98
N ILE A 18 -15.41 2.66 -3.73
CA ILE A 18 -15.66 1.25 -4.01
C ILE A 18 -15.50 1.07 -5.51
N GLY A 19 -14.49 0.33 -5.92
CA GLY A 19 -14.08 0.18 -7.31
C GLY A 19 -12.73 0.81 -7.59
N CYS A 20 -12.14 0.50 -8.75
CA CYS A 20 -10.81 0.94 -9.11
C CYS A 20 -10.59 0.84 -10.62
N GLU A 21 -10.40 1.95 -11.31
CA GLU A 21 -10.20 1.98 -12.77
C GLU A 21 -8.83 1.45 -13.26
N MET A 22 -7.94 1.05 -12.34
CA MET A 22 -6.57 0.62 -12.70
C MET A 22 -6.51 -0.71 -13.45
N GLY A 23 -7.51 -1.57 -13.35
CA GLY A 23 -7.64 -2.79 -14.15
C GLY A 23 -6.54 -3.83 -13.96
N CYS A 24 -5.95 -3.91 -12.76
CA CYS A 24 -4.86 -4.86 -12.50
C CYS A 24 -5.35 -6.31 -12.63
N ALA A 25 -4.67 -7.12 -13.48
CA ALA A 25 -5.07 -8.49 -13.75
C ALA A 25 -5.05 -9.40 -12.51
N TYR A 26 -4.15 -9.14 -11.58
CA TYR A 26 -3.99 -9.89 -10.33
C TYR A 26 -4.78 -9.32 -9.14
N CYS A 27 -5.65 -8.35 -9.36
CA CYS A 27 -6.40 -7.72 -8.26
C CYS A 27 -7.38 -8.71 -7.63
N PHE A 28 -7.21 -8.97 -6.34
CA PHE A 28 -8.06 -9.87 -5.57
C PHE A 28 -9.28 -9.16 -4.95
N VAL A 29 -9.26 -7.84 -4.92
CA VAL A 29 -10.25 -7.02 -4.20
C VAL A 29 -11.68 -7.27 -4.68
N PRO A 30 -11.98 -7.29 -5.99
CA PRO A 30 -13.36 -7.46 -6.45
C PRO A 30 -13.99 -8.76 -5.96
N GLN A 31 -13.26 -9.86 -6.00
CA GLN A 31 -13.81 -11.18 -5.69
C GLN A 31 -13.78 -11.51 -4.19
N ILE A 32 -12.65 -11.21 -3.52
CA ILE A 32 -12.43 -11.65 -2.13
C ILE A 32 -12.93 -10.62 -1.11
N VAL A 33 -12.75 -9.33 -1.39
CA VAL A 33 -13.04 -8.27 -0.42
C VAL A 33 -14.42 -7.65 -0.63
N ILE A 34 -14.73 -7.25 -1.86
CA ILE A 34 -15.95 -6.48 -2.19
C ILE A 34 -17.07 -7.39 -2.69
N LYS A 35 -16.76 -8.59 -3.19
CA LYS A 35 -17.71 -9.55 -3.75
C LYS A 35 -18.54 -8.98 -4.92
N LYS A 36 -17.86 -8.24 -5.81
CA LYS A 36 -18.38 -7.74 -7.08
C LYS A 36 -17.71 -8.47 -8.24
N SER A 37 -18.36 -8.47 -9.41
CA SER A 37 -17.71 -8.93 -10.63
C SER A 37 -16.50 -8.04 -10.96
N ARG A 38 -15.47 -8.57 -11.61
CA ARG A 38 -14.31 -7.77 -12.03
C ARG A 38 -14.74 -6.62 -12.96
N LYS A 39 -15.68 -6.89 -13.89
CA LYS A 39 -16.22 -5.89 -14.80
C LYS A 39 -16.85 -4.73 -14.03
N ASP A 40 -17.73 -5.03 -13.10
CA ASP A 40 -18.40 -4.00 -12.29
C ASP A 40 -17.38 -3.21 -11.44
N PHE A 41 -16.46 -3.89 -10.77
CA PHE A 41 -15.46 -3.25 -9.92
C PHE A 41 -14.52 -2.29 -10.67
N PHE A 42 -14.15 -2.60 -11.91
CA PHE A 42 -13.22 -1.77 -12.68
C PHE A 42 -13.89 -0.68 -13.50
N HIS A 43 -15.19 -0.77 -13.76
CA HIS A 43 -15.91 0.20 -14.59
C HIS A 43 -16.86 1.09 -13.79
N ASN A 44 -17.35 0.62 -12.63
CA ASN A 44 -18.33 1.34 -11.83
C ASN A 44 -17.71 1.71 -10.47
N VAL A 45 -17.04 2.85 -10.41
CA VAL A 45 -16.44 3.35 -9.17
C VAL A 45 -17.43 4.21 -8.41
N GLU A 46 -17.77 3.80 -7.20
CA GLU A 46 -18.65 4.53 -6.29
C GLU A 46 -17.82 5.45 -5.37
N ILE A 47 -18.27 6.70 -5.18
CA ILE A 47 -17.61 7.69 -4.32
C ILE A 47 -18.39 7.82 -3.02
N LYS A 48 -17.70 7.68 -1.90
CA LYS A 48 -18.27 7.88 -0.55
C LYS A 48 -18.12 9.34 -0.13
N GLY A 49 -19.00 10.20 -0.60
CA GLY A 49 -18.91 11.65 -0.38
C GLY A 49 -18.98 12.09 1.10
N ASN A 50 -19.55 11.26 1.98
CA ASN A 50 -19.68 11.52 3.42
C ASN A 50 -18.45 11.13 4.25
N ILE A 51 -17.39 10.63 3.61
CA ILE A 51 -16.16 10.19 4.30
C ILE A 51 -15.54 11.28 5.19
N PRO A 52 -15.43 12.55 4.79
CA PRO A 52 -14.84 13.57 5.65
C PRO A 52 -15.53 13.68 7.01
N ALA A 53 -16.85 13.83 7.03
CA ALA A 53 -17.61 13.94 8.29
C ALA A 53 -17.52 12.66 9.16
N LEU A 54 -17.55 11.49 8.53
CA LEU A 54 -17.36 10.22 9.24
C LEU A 54 -15.94 10.08 9.79
N LEU A 55 -14.93 10.52 9.05
CA LEU A 55 -13.53 10.46 9.47
C LEU A 55 -13.30 11.33 10.72
N GLU A 56 -13.73 12.58 10.69
CA GLU A 56 -13.62 13.50 11.85
C GLU A 56 -14.26 12.89 13.11
N LYS A 57 -15.48 12.35 12.97
CA LYS A 57 -16.18 11.68 14.07
C LYS A 57 -15.40 10.50 14.63
N GLU A 58 -14.82 9.67 13.75
CA GLU A 58 -14.09 8.48 14.18
C GLU A 58 -12.72 8.79 14.75
N LEU A 59 -11.98 9.77 14.23
CA LEU A 59 -10.70 10.20 14.80
C LEU A 59 -10.89 10.74 16.21
N LYS A 60 -11.94 11.54 16.46
CA LYS A 60 -12.32 12.00 17.79
C LYS A 60 -12.71 10.84 18.71
N LYS A 61 -13.55 9.91 18.23
CA LYS A 61 -13.97 8.73 19.02
C LYS A 61 -12.81 7.87 19.48
N TYR A 62 -11.76 7.78 18.69
CA TYR A 62 -10.58 6.96 18.99
C TYR A 62 -9.36 7.77 19.42
N SER A 63 -9.54 9.04 19.81
CA SER A 63 -8.45 9.92 20.26
C SER A 63 -7.69 9.39 21.48
N ASN A 64 -8.36 8.65 22.36
CA ASN A 64 -7.76 8.06 23.56
C ASN A 64 -7.06 6.71 23.33
N LEU A 65 -6.98 6.24 22.07
CA LEU A 65 -6.23 5.01 21.79
C LEU A 65 -4.73 5.24 22.03
N PRO A 66 -4.02 4.22 22.54
CA PRO A 66 -2.57 4.24 22.57
C PRO A 66 -1.98 4.58 21.20
N GLN A 67 -0.92 5.40 21.17
CA GLN A 67 -0.33 5.92 19.93
C GLN A 67 0.01 4.84 18.90
N HIS A 68 0.49 3.69 19.33
CA HIS A 68 0.82 2.57 18.47
C HIS A 68 -0.40 1.91 17.77
N LEU A 69 -1.62 2.22 18.22
CA LEU A 69 -2.87 1.76 17.60
C LEU A 69 -3.49 2.81 16.66
N LYS A 70 -3.06 4.06 16.74
CA LYS A 70 -3.52 5.14 15.85
C LYS A 70 -2.85 5.04 14.49
N ARG A 71 -3.22 4.03 13.71
CA ARG A 71 -2.64 3.75 12.39
C ARG A 71 -3.73 3.47 11.38
N VAL A 72 -3.69 4.19 10.29
CA VAL A 72 -4.66 4.08 9.20
C VAL A 72 -3.92 3.67 7.92
N GLN A 73 -4.41 2.63 7.26
CA GLN A 73 -3.99 2.29 5.92
C GLN A 73 -4.97 2.89 4.91
N PHE A 74 -4.49 3.75 4.03
CA PHE A 74 -5.27 4.53 3.10
C PHE A 74 -5.08 4.02 1.68
N GLY A 75 -6.16 3.60 1.02
CA GLY A 75 -6.13 3.10 -0.34
C GLY A 75 -5.81 1.60 -0.49
N VAL A 76 -6.24 0.75 0.44
CA VAL A 76 -5.93 -0.70 0.41
C VAL A 76 -6.75 -1.45 -0.63
N THR A 77 -8.00 -1.05 -0.81
CA THR A 77 -8.95 -1.76 -1.69
C THR A 77 -9.28 -0.97 -2.94
N THR A 78 -8.67 0.19 -3.11
CA THR A 78 -8.88 1.07 -4.27
C THR A 78 -7.64 1.92 -4.49
N GLU A 79 -7.43 2.38 -5.72
CA GLU A 79 -6.47 3.45 -5.98
C GLU A 79 -7.06 4.79 -5.55
N LEU A 80 -6.30 5.59 -4.82
CA LEU A 80 -6.76 6.88 -4.32
C LEU A 80 -6.74 7.97 -5.38
N PHE A 81 -5.74 7.94 -6.25
CA PHE A 81 -5.40 9.01 -7.17
C PHE A 81 -5.85 8.70 -8.61
N GLN A 82 -7.01 8.06 -8.75
CA GLN A 82 -7.63 7.72 -10.02
C GLN A 82 -8.04 9.00 -10.76
N PRO A 83 -7.50 9.32 -11.96
CA PRO A 83 -7.69 10.63 -12.59
C PRO A 83 -9.15 10.99 -12.84
N LYS A 84 -9.92 10.03 -13.40
CA LYS A 84 -11.35 10.26 -13.70
C LYS A 84 -12.17 10.40 -12.44
N VAL A 85 -11.89 9.56 -11.42
CA VAL A 85 -12.60 9.59 -10.14
C VAL A 85 -12.34 10.89 -9.38
N LEU A 86 -11.08 11.36 -9.35
CA LEU A 86 -10.72 12.64 -8.74
C LEU A 86 -11.46 13.81 -9.40
N SER A 87 -11.45 13.85 -10.74
CA SER A 87 -12.15 14.91 -11.50
C SER A 87 -13.66 14.87 -11.27
N TYR A 88 -14.26 13.69 -11.31
CA TYR A 88 -15.68 13.49 -11.06
C TYR A 88 -16.07 13.86 -9.62
N ALA A 89 -15.29 13.41 -8.64
CA ALA A 89 -15.51 13.74 -7.23
C ALA A 89 -15.46 15.24 -7.00
N LYS A 90 -14.45 15.92 -7.50
CA LYS A 90 -14.31 17.38 -7.37
C LYS A 90 -15.49 18.13 -7.99
N LYS A 91 -15.95 17.71 -9.19
CA LYS A 91 -17.11 18.32 -9.85
C LYS A 91 -18.40 18.18 -9.05
N ASN A 92 -18.64 17.00 -8.45
CA ASN A 92 -19.93 16.69 -7.81
C ASN A 92 -19.96 17.05 -6.32
N LEU A 93 -18.82 17.06 -5.63
CA LEU A 93 -18.73 17.44 -4.22
C LEU A 93 -18.39 18.91 -4.01
N GLY A 94 -17.89 19.62 -5.04
CA GLY A 94 -17.41 20.99 -4.94
C GLY A 94 -16.01 21.14 -4.30
N TYR A 95 -15.35 20.03 -3.93
CA TYR A 95 -14.02 20.02 -3.33
C TYR A 95 -13.24 18.77 -3.71
N ASP A 96 -11.91 18.80 -3.52
CA ASP A 96 -11.06 17.63 -3.69
C ASP A 96 -11.17 16.73 -2.44
N LEU A 97 -11.72 15.52 -2.64
CA LEU A 97 -12.00 14.60 -1.56
C LEU A 97 -10.72 14.12 -0.86
N ILE A 98 -9.65 13.88 -1.61
CA ILE A 98 -8.38 13.42 -1.03
C ILE A 98 -7.71 14.54 -0.25
N GLU A 99 -7.67 15.75 -0.79
CA GLU A 99 -7.19 16.96 -0.12
C GLU A 99 -7.92 17.16 1.22
N LYS A 100 -9.25 17.10 1.19
CA LYS A 100 -10.07 17.25 2.40
C LYS A 100 -9.78 16.18 3.46
N ILE A 101 -9.56 14.92 3.05
CA ILE A 101 -9.18 13.83 3.96
C ILE A 101 -7.80 14.10 4.58
N LEU A 102 -6.83 14.55 3.78
CA LEU A 102 -5.48 14.87 4.26
C LEU A 102 -5.50 16.06 5.23
N ASP A 103 -6.32 17.08 4.97
CA ASP A 103 -6.50 18.22 5.87
C ASP A 103 -7.06 17.80 7.24
N ILE A 104 -8.01 16.87 7.26
CA ILE A 104 -8.55 16.33 8.51
C ILE A 104 -7.43 15.67 9.34
N PHE A 105 -6.57 14.85 8.73
CA PHE A 105 -5.44 14.25 9.43
C PHE A 105 -4.43 15.31 9.89
N TYR A 106 -4.16 16.31 9.08
CA TYR A 106 -3.29 17.42 9.44
C TYR A 106 -3.83 18.19 10.66
N ASN A 107 -5.10 18.55 10.66
CA ASN A 107 -5.74 19.26 11.76
C ASN A 107 -5.75 18.43 13.05
N GLU A 108 -6.01 17.13 12.98
CA GLU A 108 -5.91 16.24 14.14
C GLU A 108 -4.47 16.18 14.69
N ASP A 109 -3.47 16.16 13.81
CA ASP A 109 -2.06 16.21 14.20
C ASP A 109 -1.70 17.52 14.91
N GLN A 110 -2.15 18.67 14.41
CA GLN A 110 -1.96 19.98 15.06
C GLN A 110 -2.63 20.04 16.44
N ASN A 111 -3.71 19.32 16.64
CA ASN A 111 -4.42 19.20 17.91
C ASN A 111 -3.81 18.13 18.85
N GLY A 112 -2.64 17.59 18.54
CA GLY A 112 -1.98 16.57 19.35
C GLY A 112 -2.54 15.15 19.20
N ASN A 113 -3.51 14.95 18.34
CA ASN A 113 -4.09 13.63 18.07
C ASN A 113 -3.38 12.97 16.85
N HIS A 114 -2.16 12.50 17.06
CA HIS A 114 -1.30 12.00 15.98
C HIS A 114 -1.75 10.64 15.43
N TRP A 115 -2.12 10.60 14.15
CA TRP A 115 -2.51 9.39 13.44
C TRP A 115 -1.51 9.03 12.37
N MET A 116 -0.89 7.88 12.48
CA MET A 116 0.02 7.38 11.46
C MET A 116 -0.76 6.98 10.19
N LEU A 117 -0.44 7.62 9.08
CA LEU A 117 -1.08 7.41 7.79
C LEU A 117 -0.14 6.64 6.84
N HIS A 118 -0.58 5.50 6.37
CA HIS A 118 0.10 4.73 5.34
C HIS A 118 -0.71 4.80 4.03
N ILE A 119 -0.19 5.53 3.06
CA ILE A 119 -0.81 5.73 1.75
C ILE A 119 -0.27 4.68 0.78
N LEU A 120 -1.15 3.89 0.17
CA LEU A 120 -0.79 2.92 -0.86
C LEU A 120 -1.27 3.39 -2.23
N THR A 121 -0.37 3.40 -3.22
CA THR A 121 -0.71 3.87 -4.58
C THR A 121 0.08 3.17 -5.70
N LYS A 122 -0.50 3.19 -6.90
CA LYS A 122 0.11 2.87 -8.19
C LYS A 122 0.10 4.07 -9.13
N ASN A 123 -0.24 5.25 -8.61
CA ASN A 123 -0.52 6.43 -9.44
C ASN A 123 0.38 7.62 -9.06
N HIS A 124 0.99 8.24 -10.07
CA HIS A 124 1.84 9.41 -9.91
C HIS A 124 1.08 10.67 -9.46
N ASN A 125 -0.25 10.73 -9.64
CA ASN A 125 -1.06 11.90 -9.26
C ASN A 125 -0.99 12.24 -7.75
N ILE A 126 -0.40 11.40 -6.93
CA ILE A 126 -0.06 11.73 -5.54
C ILE A 126 0.84 12.98 -5.45
N ASP A 127 1.59 13.28 -6.50
CA ASP A 127 2.46 14.47 -6.58
C ASP A 127 1.72 15.77 -6.32
N ARG A 128 0.45 15.84 -6.71
CA ARG A 128 -0.42 17.01 -6.46
C ARG A 128 -0.57 17.33 -4.97
N TYR A 129 -0.40 16.34 -4.12
CA TYR A 129 -0.57 16.43 -2.67
C TYR A 129 0.75 16.47 -1.91
N THR A 130 1.88 16.52 -2.60
CA THR A 130 3.23 16.47 -1.99
C THR A 130 3.40 17.52 -0.91
N LYS A 131 3.04 18.78 -1.17
CA LYS A 131 3.16 19.87 -0.20
C LYS A 131 2.33 19.62 1.07
N GLN A 132 1.12 19.10 0.91
CA GLN A 132 0.22 18.79 2.01
C GLN A 132 0.74 17.58 2.83
N ILE A 133 1.16 16.52 2.16
CA ILE A 133 1.75 15.34 2.79
C ILE A 133 3.05 15.70 3.54
N ALA A 134 3.86 16.59 2.97
CA ALA A 134 5.11 17.04 3.59
C ALA A 134 4.91 17.74 4.94
N LYS A 135 3.79 18.44 5.14
CA LYS A 135 3.44 19.00 6.45
C LYS A 135 3.29 17.93 7.55
N MET A 136 2.93 16.71 7.14
CA MET A 136 2.71 15.55 8.03
C MET A 136 3.80 14.47 7.87
N LYS A 137 4.95 14.78 7.29
CA LYS A 137 5.99 13.79 6.96
C LYS A 137 6.47 12.93 8.14
N HIS A 138 6.31 13.42 9.37
CA HIS A 138 6.67 12.70 10.59
C HIS A 138 5.73 11.52 10.90
N MET A 139 4.53 11.51 10.34
CA MET A 139 3.50 10.49 10.59
C MET A 139 2.95 9.85 9.31
N VAL A 140 3.39 10.29 8.13
CA VAL A 140 2.97 9.70 6.85
C VAL A 140 4.08 8.84 6.27
N GLN A 141 3.69 7.71 5.74
CA GLN A 141 4.54 6.93 4.85
C GLN A 141 3.76 6.62 3.56
N VAL A 142 4.43 6.75 2.43
CA VAL A 142 3.88 6.42 1.12
C VAL A 142 4.46 5.09 0.65
N GLU A 143 3.61 4.19 0.17
CA GLU A 143 4.02 2.92 -0.43
C GLU A 143 3.59 2.88 -1.90
N PHE A 144 4.56 2.94 -2.81
CA PHE A 144 4.30 2.71 -4.23
C PHE A 144 4.31 1.23 -4.56
N SER A 145 3.29 0.78 -5.29
CA SER A 145 3.30 -0.58 -5.83
C SER A 145 3.87 -0.55 -7.24
N ILE A 146 4.97 -1.28 -7.45
CA ILE A 146 5.65 -1.47 -8.75
C ILE A 146 6.05 -2.93 -8.86
N ILE A 147 5.46 -3.64 -9.83
CA ILE A 147 5.63 -5.10 -9.95
C ILE A 147 6.85 -5.51 -10.78
N HIS A 148 7.30 -4.63 -11.67
CA HIS A 148 8.43 -4.86 -12.58
C HIS A 148 9.06 -3.53 -12.99
N HIS A 149 10.33 -3.52 -13.38
CA HIS A 149 11.02 -2.32 -13.86
C HIS A 149 10.72 -2.01 -15.34
N ASP A 150 10.39 -3.03 -16.13
CA ASP A 150 10.05 -2.90 -17.55
C ASP A 150 8.59 -2.51 -17.71
N GLU A 151 8.34 -1.44 -18.48
CA GLU A 151 7.00 -0.92 -18.75
C GLU A 151 6.15 -1.89 -19.57
N ILE A 152 6.73 -2.57 -20.56
CA ILE A 152 6.00 -3.50 -21.45
C ILE A 152 5.46 -4.67 -20.64
N ILE A 153 6.32 -5.23 -19.78
CA ILE A 153 5.94 -6.33 -18.89
C ILE A 153 4.90 -5.85 -17.87
N SER A 154 5.14 -4.69 -17.26
CA SER A 154 4.19 -4.13 -16.27
C SER A 154 2.81 -3.91 -16.88
N ARG A 155 2.71 -3.39 -18.11
CA ARG A 155 1.44 -3.12 -18.80
C ARG A 155 0.60 -4.37 -19.10
N GLN A 156 1.21 -5.52 -19.21
CA GLN A 156 0.47 -6.78 -19.39
C GLN A 156 -0.45 -7.07 -18.17
N TYR A 157 -0.08 -6.60 -16.99
CA TYR A 157 -0.78 -6.89 -15.73
C TYR A 157 -1.40 -5.67 -15.08
N GLU A 158 -0.87 -4.47 -15.35
CA GLU A 158 -1.29 -3.19 -14.76
C GLU A 158 -1.71 -2.18 -15.84
N LYS A 159 -2.78 -2.50 -16.55
CA LYS A 159 -3.15 -1.86 -17.82
C LYS A 159 -3.33 -0.34 -17.75
N TYR A 160 -3.94 0.18 -16.68
CA TYR A 160 -4.32 1.59 -16.56
C TYR A 160 -3.63 2.32 -15.40
N THR A 161 -2.61 1.73 -14.82
CA THR A 161 -1.79 2.40 -13.80
C THR A 161 -0.87 3.45 -14.44
N SER A 162 -0.26 4.30 -13.64
CA SER A 162 0.79 5.19 -14.14
C SER A 162 1.97 4.40 -14.69
N SER A 163 2.67 4.96 -15.69
CA SER A 163 3.89 4.35 -16.19
C SER A 163 4.94 4.20 -15.09
N ILE A 164 5.85 3.26 -15.25
CA ILE A 164 6.94 3.04 -14.30
C ILE A 164 7.76 4.33 -14.14
N LYS A 165 8.10 4.99 -15.25
CA LYS A 165 8.82 6.27 -15.22
C LYS A 165 8.11 7.29 -14.32
N ARG A 166 6.80 7.54 -14.53
CA ARG A 166 6.04 8.51 -13.74
C ARG A 166 5.95 8.13 -12.26
N ARG A 167 5.85 6.83 -11.94
CA ARG A 167 5.88 6.35 -10.55
C ARG A 167 7.25 6.59 -9.91
N LEU A 168 8.34 6.39 -10.65
CA LEU A 168 9.71 6.67 -10.19
C LEU A 168 9.94 8.17 -9.98
N ASP A 169 9.46 9.01 -10.88
CA ASP A 169 9.54 10.47 -10.75
C ASP A 169 8.75 10.95 -9.49
N ALA A 170 7.57 10.37 -9.25
CA ALA A 170 6.80 10.66 -8.04
C ALA A 170 7.50 10.22 -6.75
N ILE A 171 8.16 9.06 -6.75
CA ILE A 171 8.99 8.61 -5.63
C ILE A 171 10.10 9.63 -5.33
N GLU A 172 10.77 10.11 -6.36
CA GLU A 172 11.84 11.12 -6.25
C GLU A 172 11.30 12.42 -5.66
N THR A 173 10.19 12.94 -6.20
CA THR A 173 9.55 14.16 -5.72
C THR A 173 9.17 14.05 -4.24
N LEU A 174 8.52 12.99 -3.83
CA LEU A 174 8.12 12.78 -2.43
C LEU A 174 9.33 12.65 -1.51
N SER A 175 10.34 11.89 -1.93
CA SER A 175 11.56 11.67 -1.15
C SER A 175 12.37 12.96 -0.95
N GLN A 176 12.50 13.80 -1.99
CA GLN A 176 13.15 15.10 -1.92
C GLN A 176 12.43 16.06 -0.95
N ASN A 177 11.11 15.89 -0.77
CA ASN A 177 10.34 16.63 0.23
C ASN A 177 10.37 16.01 1.63
N GLY A 178 11.24 15.02 1.86
CA GLY A 178 11.47 14.38 3.16
C GLY A 178 10.36 13.42 3.58
N ILE A 179 9.49 13.01 2.65
CA ILE A 179 8.45 12.03 2.91
C ILE A 179 9.06 10.64 2.83
N PHE A 180 8.72 9.78 3.80
CA PHE A 180 9.18 8.40 3.77
C PHE A 180 8.48 7.62 2.67
N VAL A 181 9.25 7.13 1.71
CA VAL A 181 8.72 6.34 0.59
C VAL A 181 9.26 4.91 0.65
N ARG A 182 8.33 3.97 0.57
CA ARG A 182 8.60 2.54 0.41
C ARG A 182 8.06 2.07 -0.94
N VAL A 183 8.75 1.13 -1.57
CA VAL A 183 8.23 0.45 -2.76
C VAL A 183 7.82 -0.97 -2.41
N MET A 184 6.68 -1.39 -2.94
CA MET A 184 6.13 -2.73 -2.78
C MET A 184 5.95 -3.39 -4.15
N ALA A 185 6.68 -4.48 -4.38
CA ALA A 185 6.45 -5.37 -5.52
C ALA A 185 5.61 -6.58 -5.06
N MET A 186 4.29 -6.44 -5.16
CA MET A 186 3.35 -7.48 -4.74
C MET A 186 2.19 -7.58 -5.73
N PRO A 187 2.22 -8.59 -6.61
CA PRO A 187 3.26 -9.63 -6.74
C PRO A 187 4.53 -9.04 -7.35
N PHE A 188 5.69 -9.57 -6.99
CA PHE A 188 6.91 -9.37 -7.78
C PHE A 188 6.84 -10.27 -9.01
N TYR A 189 7.19 -9.72 -10.16
CA TYR A 189 7.19 -10.42 -11.44
C TYR A 189 8.57 -10.25 -12.07
N GLY A 190 9.33 -11.34 -12.20
CA GLY A 190 10.66 -11.31 -12.75
C GLY A 190 11.62 -12.30 -12.08
N ASP A 191 12.85 -12.33 -12.57
CA ASP A 191 13.96 -13.11 -12.00
C ASP A 191 14.82 -12.27 -11.04
N LEU A 192 16.00 -12.75 -10.67
CA LEU A 192 16.92 -12.05 -9.77
C LEU A 192 17.53 -10.80 -10.40
N ASN A 193 17.73 -10.77 -11.72
CA ASN A 193 18.24 -9.60 -12.41
C ASN A 193 17.18 -8.50 -12.44
N ASP A 194 15.95 -8.86 -12.75
CA ASP A 194 14.80 -7.95 -12.70
C ASP A 194 14.61 -7.38 -11.29
N PHE A 195 14.78 -8.22 -10.27
CA PHE A 195 14.72 -7.79 -8.88
C PHE A 195 15.83 -6.79 -8.56
N SER A 196 17.05 -7.09 -8.95
CA SER A 196 18.21 -6.21 -8.73
C SER A 196 18.05 -4.87 -9.44
N THR A 197 17.60 -4.91 -10.70
CA THR A 197 17.32 -3.72 -11.51
C THR A 197 16.23 -2.86 -10.88
N LEU A 198 15.09 -3.46 -10.53
CA LEU A 198 13.99 -2.72 -9.91
C LEU A 198 14.40 -2.09 -8.57
N THR A 199 15.10 -2.84 -7.73
CA THR A 199 15.56 -2.31 -6.44
C THR A 199 16.59 -1.20 -6.60
N GLY A 200 17.53 -1.33 -7.53
CA GLY A 200 18.49 -0.29 -7.89
C GLY A 200 17.79 1.00 -8.32
N LEU A 201 16.82 0.89 -9.24
CA LEU A 201 16.05 2.03 -9.74
C LEU A 201 15.27 2.74 -8.63
N VAL A 202 14.54 2.01 -7.80
CA VAL A 202 13.72 2.67 -6.76
C VAL A 202 14.55 3.32 -5.68
N PHE A 203 15.69 2.72 -5.32
CA PHE A 203 16.61 3.32 -4.35
C PHE A 203 17.37 4.52 -4.93
N SER A 204 17.71 4.51 -6.22
CA SER A 204 18.31 5.70 -6.88
C SER A 204 17.36 6.88 -6.90
N LYS A 205 16.05 6.63 -6.92
CA LYS A 205 14.99 7.64 -6.84
C LYS A 205 14.62 8.03 -5.39
N GLY A 206 15.36 7.60 -4.42
CA GLY A 206 15.23 8.02 -3.03
C GLY A 206 14.25 7.20 -2.18
N ALA A 207 13.71 6.10 -2.67
CA ALA A 207 12.97 5.19 -1.80
C ALA A 207 13.87 4.73 -0.64
N GLN A 208 13.31 4.64 0.58
CA GLN A 208 14.05 4.25 1.77
C GLN A 208 13.87 2.77 2.13
N ALA A 209 12.85 2.13 1.57
CA ALA A 209 12.62 0.71 1.78
C ALA A 209 11.98 0.04 0.56
N PHE A 210 12.25 -1.25 0.41
CA PHE A 210 11.66 -2.09 -0.62
C PHE A 210 11.10 -3.37 0.01
N LYS A 211 9.93 -3.78 -0.44
CA LYS A 211 9.25 -5.00 0.00
C LYS A 211 8.76 -5.76 -1.21
N ASN A 212 9.03 -7.05 -1.25
CA ASN A 212 8.47 -7.90 -2.29
C ASN A 212 7.69 -9.08 -1.71
N LYS A 213 6.84 -9.63 -2.52
CA LYS A 213 6.12 -10.86 -2.25
C LYS A 213 5.75 -11.53 -3.55
N LEU A 214 5.81 -12.86 -3.54
CA LEU A 214 5.42 -13.67 -4.69
C LEU A 214 3.91 -13.94 -4.66
N LEU A 215 3.42 -14.50 -5.76
CA LEU A 215 2.00 -14.76 -6.01
C LEU A 215 1.31 -15.76 -5.07
N ASN A 216 2.02 -16.45 -4.21
CA ASN A 216 1.52 -17.59 -3.41
C ASN A 216 0.45 -17.26 -2.35
N TYR A 217 -0.11 -16.06 -2.40
CA TYR A 217 -0.94 -15.56 -1.31
C TYR A 217 -2.41 -15.87 -1.46
N TYR A 218 -2.86 -16.13 -2.66
CA TYR A 218 -4.27 -16.28 -3.00
C TYR A 218 -4.49 -17.57 -3.76
N ASP A 219 -5.65 -18.17 -3.57
CA ASP A 219 -6.14 -19.17 -4.49
C ASP A 219 -6.50 -18.47 -5.81
N TRP A 220 -5.61 -18.57 -6.78
CA TRP A 220 -5.76 -17.97 -8.09
C TRP A 220 -6.69 -18.75 -9.01
N SER A 221 -7.19 -19.91 -8.57
CA SER A 221 -8.16 -20.69 -9.32
C SER A 221 -9.49 -19.95 -9.55
N SER A 222 -9.79 -19.01 -8.66
CA SER A 222 -10.97 -18.14 -8.74
C SER A 222 -10.80 -16.92 -9.65
N PHE A 223 -9.60 -16.67 -10.19
CA PHE A 223 -9.34 -15.59 -11.14
C PHE A 223 -9.38 -16.14 -12.55
N ASP A 224 -10.07 -15.46 -13.47
CA ASP A 224 -10.00 -15.76 -14.89
C ASP A 224 -8.56 -15.76 -15.37
N GLY A 225 -8.02 -16.92 -15.59
CA GLY A 225 -6.68 -17.07 -16.12
C GLY A 225 -5.83 -18.05 -15.33
N THR A 226 -6.12 -19.32 -15.46
CA THR A 226 -5.13 -20.39 -15.38
C THR A 226 -3.83 -19.97 -16.07
N THR A 227 -3.93 -19.27 -17.20
CA THR A 227 -2.82 -18.69 -17.97
C THR A 227 -2.02 -17.62 -17.21
N LEU A 228 -2.66 -16.78 -16.40
CA LEU A 228 -1.95 -15.76 -15.62
C LEU A 228 -1.19 -16.41 -14.47
N LYS A 229 -1.81 -17.34 -13.76
CA LYS A 229 -1.17 -18.12 -12.69
C LYS A 229 0.07 -18.85 -13.24
N ASP A 230 -0.05 -19.49 -14.37
CA ASP A 230 1.02 -20.27 -14.96
C ASP A 230 2.17 -19.39 -15.47
N LYS A 231 1.87 -18.27 -16.10
CA LYS A 231 2.87 -17.30 -16.54
C LYS A 231 3.63 -16.71 -15.36
N LEU A 232 2.91 -16.26 -14.33
CA LEU A 232 3.52 -15.66 -13.15
C LEU A 232 4.28 -16.69 -12.31
N SER A 233 3.80 -17.93 -12.19
CA SER A 233 4.51 -18.98 -11.48
C SER A 233 5.79 -19.43 -12.20
N ARG A 234 5.82 -19.44 -13.51
CA ARG A 234 7.05 -19.76 -14.28
C ARG A 234 8.15 -18.72 -14.07
N VAL A 235 7.79 -17.44 -14.03
CA VAL A 235 8.76 -16.35 -13.88
C VAL A 235 9.22 -16.21 -12.43
N THR A 236 8.33 -16.40 -11.48
CA THR A 236 8.64 -16.29 -10.04
C THR A 236 9.17 -17.58 -9.42
N GLY A 237 9.10 -18.68 -10.12
CA GLY A 237 9.49 -20.01 -9.65
C GLY A 237 11.00 -20.16 -9.32
N LYS A 238 11.84 -19.24 -9.82
CA LYS A 238 13.28 -19.18 -9.48
C LYS A 238 13.56 -18.47 -8.17
N MET A 239 12.60 -17.73 -7.62
CA MET A 239 12.71 -17.08 -6.32
C MET A 239 12.05 -17.95 -5.27
N ASN A 240 12.74 -18.15 -4.14
CA ASN A 240 12.20 -18.93 -3.04
C ASN A 240 10.88 -18.32 -2.57
N ASN A 241 9.79 -19.04 -2.76
CA ASN A 241 8.41 -18.63 -2.54
C ASN A 241 8.08 -18.22 -1.08
N ASN A 242 8.96 -18.51 -0.14
CA ASN A 242 8.77 -18.25 1.28
C ASN A 242 9.51 -17.02 1.79
N LEU A 243 10.18 -16.27 0.90
CA LEU A 243 10.96 -15.10 1.28
C LEU A 243 10.17 -13.80 1.09
N ALA A 244 9.80 -13.15 2.18
CA ALA A 244 9.54 -11.72 2.17
C ALA A 244 10.87 -10.99 2.35
N MET A 245 11.41 -10.40 1.29
CA MET A 245 12.66 -9.65 1.36
C MET A 245 12.36 -8.16 1.62
N PHE A 246 13.03 -7.61 2.64
CA PHE A 246 13.05 -6.17 2.90
C PHE A 246 14.46 -5.68 2.62
N LEU A 247 14.56 -4.72 1.72
CA LEU A 247 15.78 -3.97 1.49
C LEU A 247 15.61 -2.56 2.07
N ILE A 248 16.58 -2.11 2.82
CA ILE A 248 16.60 -0.79 3.42
C ILE A 248 17.89 -0.10 2.99
N LYS A 249 17.74 1.12 2.48
CA LYS A 249 18.90 1.99 2.23
C LYS A 249 19.31 2.67 3.54
N SER A 250 20.52 2.40 4.01
CA SER A 250 21.10 3.04 5.19
C SER A 250 22.46 3.60 4.79
N GLY A 251 22.65 4.92 4.95
CA GLY A 251 23.93 5.58 4.71
C GLY A 251 24.54 5.33 3.33
N GLY A 252 23.72 5.22 2.28
CA GLY A 252 24.19 4.92 0.91
C GLY A 252 24.50 3.45 0.62
N LYS A 253 24.46 2.57 1.62
CA LYS A 253 24.65 1.12 1.44
C LYS A 253 23.30 0.40 1.50
N MET A 254 23.10 -0.53 0.56
CA MET A 254 21.98 -1.46 0.64
C MET A 254 22.25 -2.49 1.73
N VAL A 255 21.46 -2.46 2.78
CA VAL A 255 21.54 -3.47 3.83
C VAL A 255 20.43 -4.50 3.57
N ARG A 256 20.81 -5.72 3.24
CA ARG A 256 19.91 -6.88 3.36
C ARG A 256 19.59 -7.07 4.83
N LYS A 257 18.50 -6.49 5.30
CA LYS A 257 18.00 -6.86 6.63
C LYS A 257 17.12 -8.09 6.48
N SER A 258 17.71 -9.15 6.88
CA SER A 258 17.13 -10.47 7.18
C SER A 258 16.39 -11.18 6.04
N HIS A 259 16.94 -12.27 5.64
CA HIS A 259 16.11 -13.42 5.29
C HIS A 259 15.24 -13.73 6.52
N VAL A 260 14.13 -13.04 6.69
CA VAL A 260 13.10 -13.58 7.55
C VAL A 260 12.55 -14.74 6.77
N LYS A 261 13.10 -15.93 7.02
CA LYS A 261 12.45 -17.18 6.67
C LYS A 261 11.12 -17.13 7.42
N VAL A 262 10.10 -16.59 6.77
CA VAL A 262 8.74 -16.75 7.24
C VAL A 262 8.39 -18.17 6.86
N GLU A 263 8.70 -19.11 7.74
CA GLU A 263 8.15 -20.45 7.64
C GLU A 263 6.63 -20.28 7.69
N MET A 264 6.02 -20.45 6.54
CA MET A 264 4.57 -20.49 6.42
C MET A 264 4.15 -21.79 7.09
N PRO A 265 3.38 -21.77 8.17
CA PRO A 265 2.80 -23.00 8.68
C PRO A 265 2.00 -23.64 7.55
N LYS A 266 2.23 -24.93 7.29
CA LYS A 266 1.59 -25.70 6.23
C LYS A 266 0.05 -25.71 6.33
N LYS A 267 -0.50 -25.38 7.50
CA LYS A 267 -1.93 -25.09 7.74
C LYS A 267 -2.05 -23.93 8.71
N ARG A 268 -2.78 -22.90 8.34
CA ARG A 268 -3.13 -21.80 9.24
C ARG A 268 -3.93 -22.34 10.41
N LYS A 269 -3.44 -22.20 11.62
CA LYS A 269 -4.31 -22.20 12.80
C LYS A 269 -5.17 -20.92 12.74
N ARG A 270 -6.47 -21.05 12.98
CA ARG A 270 -7.42 -19.92 13.00
C ARG A 270 -6.90 -18.89 14.01
N GLY A 271 -6.48 -17.71 13.53
CA GLY A 271 -5.95 -16.64 14.37
C GLY A 271 -4.46 -16.29 14.18
N GLU A 272 -3.66 -17.10 13.51
CA GLU A 272 -2.26 -16.75 13.22
C GLU A 272 -2.16 -15.76 12.04
N LYS A 273 -1.44 -14.67 12.26
CA LYS A 273 -1.32 -13.55 11.35
C LYS A 273 0.13 -13.27 10.99
N PHE A 274 0.35 -12.89 9.72
CA PHE A 274 1.67 -12.48 9.22
C PHE A 274 2.10 -11.15 9.79
N ILE A 275 3.35 -11.04 10.19
CA ILE A 275 3.97 -9.79 10.57
C ILE A 275 4.59 -9.19 9.30
N ASN A 276 3.91 -8.21 8.72
CA ASN A 276 4.53 -7.33 7.72
C ASN A 276 5.37 -6.29 8.46
N TRP A 277 6.64 -6.24 8.12
CA TRP A 277 7.53 -5.25 8.67
C TRP A 277 7.29 -3.91 7.99
N ALA A 278 6.75 -2.95 8.71
CA ALA A 278 6.73 -1.57 8.30
C ALA A 278 7.83 -0.81 9.04
N ILE A 279 8.63 -0.06 8.31
CA ILE A 279 9.60 0.84 8.90
C ILE A 279 8.97 2.21 8.96
N HIS A 280 8.83 2.72 10.16
CA HIS A 280 8.40 4.09 10.35
C HIS A 280 9.62 5.00 10.48
N PRO A 281 9.64 6.20 9.88
CA PRO A 281 10.78 7.12 9.91
C PRO A 281 11.31 7.42 11.31
N LYS A 282 10.40 7.55 12.30
CA LYS A 282 10.73 7.80 13.72
C LYS A 282 10.90 6.52 14.54
N LEU A 283 10.28 5.42 14.15
CA LEU A 283 10.22 4.21 14.98
C LEU A 283 11.26 3.16 14.57
N GLY A 284 11.84 3.25 13.38
CA GLY A 284 12.78 2.27 12.87
C GLY A 284 12.23 0.84 12.87
N LEU A 285 13.12 -0.13 12.70
CA LEU A 285 12.83 -1.57 12.91
C LEU A 285 12.91 -1.86 14.42
N ARG A 286 11.83 -1.67 15.16
CA ARG A 286 11.86 -1.89 16.60
C ARG A 286 11.44 -3.31 16.98
N LYS A 287 12.13 -3.85 17.98
CA LYS A 287 11.67 -5.05 18.72
C LYS A 287 10.26 -4.85 19.30
N ASP A 288 9.94 -3.61 19.69
CA ASP A 288 8.63 -3.21 20.22
C ASP A 288 7.49 -3.36 19.21
N PHE A 289 7.79 -3.29 17.92
CA PHE A 289 6.82 -3.55 16.88
C PHE A 289 6.31 -4.99 16.90
N ARG A 290 7.16 -5.96 17.27
CA ARG A 290 6.78 -7.37 17.48
C ARG A 290 5.83 -7.52 18.66
N ARG A 291 6.10 -6.80 19.77
CA ARG A 291 5.25 -6.83 20.97
C ARG A 291 3.88 -6.21 20.69
N THR A 292 3.83 -5.09 19.98
CA THR A 292 2.58 -4.42 19.62
C THR A 292 1.70 -5.26 18.69
N CYS A 293 2.30 -5.94 17.74
CA CYS A 293 1.55 -6.85 16.86
C CYS A 293 1.04 -8.09 17.61
N ARG A 294 1.82 -8.67 18.53
CA ARG A 294 1.38 -9.78 19.40
C ARG A 294 0.21 -9.39 20.31
N PHE A 295 0.25 -8.20 20.88
CA PHE A 295 -0.81 -7.71 21.77
C PHE A 295 -2.16 -7.56 21.06
N ARG A 296 -2.16 -7.25 19.75
CA ARG A 296 -3.37 -7.18 18.93
C ARG A 296 -4.00 -8.53 18.61
N LEU A 297 -3.20 -9.57 18.59
CA LEU A 297 -3.66 -10.92 18.23
C LEU A 297 -4.51 -11.56 19.31
N GLN A 298 -4.41 -11.11 20.56
CA GLN A 298 -5.14 -11.67 21.70
C GLN A 298 -6.50 -11.01 21.97
N LYS A 299 -6.81 -9.87 21.34
CA LYS A 299 -8.04 -9.10 21.64
C LYS A 299 -9.10 -9.08 20.54
N TYR A 300 -8.89 -9.77 19.40
CA TYR A 300 -9.86 -9.80 18.30
C TYR A 300 -9.89 -11.21 17.63
#